data_e4af919c46f707cd520a4920a9398fd0
#
_entry.id   e4af919c46f707cd520a4920a9398fd0
#
_cell.length_a   1.000
_cell.length_b   1.000
_cell.length_c   1.000
_cell.angle_alpha   90.00
_cell.angle_beta   90.00
_cell.angle_gamma   90.00
#
_symmetry.space_group_name_H-M   'P 1'
#
loop_
_entity.id
_entity.type
_entity.pdbx_description
1 polymer ?
#
loop_
_entity_poly.entity_id
_entity_poly.type
_entity_poly.pdbx_seq_one_letter_code
_entity_poly.pdbx_strand_id
1 'polypeptide(L)'
;MLETSARLLRVLALLQAQREWTGQALADRLDVTTRTVRSDIDRLRRLGYRVQSTPGAAGGYRLEAGNAMPPLLLDDDEAVAVAVSLRAAASGSVAGIEETALRALAKLEQTMPSRLRHRMDMLRAATVSAARSGPVVDADVLTAIAEAAYRHEQLRFDYRDRSGGESRRRAEPHRLVYTERRWYLLAWDVDRADWRTYRADRIRPRVPGGPRFTPKTPPEDAVAHVLRGLGLTAWRHQAVVRLHVPAAVAAERLPPGSGLLEPDGENHCRWRTGSDSLHDLAGYISALDVPFTVESPEALRDHLRRLADRYLAA
;
A
#
# COMPACT_ATOMS: atom_id res chain seq x y z
N MET A 1 -41.27 -17.00 -9.65
CA MET A 1 -40.31 -16.07 -10.27
C MET A 1 -39.34 -15.44 -9.25
N LEU A 2 -39.80 -14.97 -8.11
CA LEU A 2 -38.95 -14.40 -7.05
C LEU A 2 -37.89 -15.37 -6.52
N GLU A 3 -38.26 -16.65 -6.25
CA GLU A 3 -37.30 -17.67 -5.83
C GLU A 3 -36.17 -17.93 -6.86
N THR A 4 -36.50 -17.90 -8.15
CA THR A 4 -35.51 -18.10 -9.22
C THR A 4 -34.50 -16.94 -9.28
N SER A 5 -34.97 -15.69 -9.17
CA SER A 5 -34.09 -14.51 -9.16
C SER A 5 -33.19 -14.48 -7.94
N ALA A 6 -33.73 -14.77 -6.74
CA ALA A 6 -32.96 -14.87 -5.53
C ALA A 6 -31.89 -15.98 -5.59
N ARG A 7 -32.25 -17.14 -6.21
CA ARG A 7 -31.31 -18.23 -6.42
C ARG A 7 -30.20 -17.87 -7.41
N LEU A 8 -30.50 -17.17 -8.51
CA LEU A 8 -29.48 -16.68 -9.45
C LEU A 8 -28.45 -15.76 -8.78
N LEU A 9 -28.90 -14.87 -7.91
CA LEU A 9 -28.00 -14.02 -7.12
C LEU A 9 -27.14 -14.85 -6.16
N ARG A 10 -27.70 -15.89 -5.52
CA ARG A 10 -26.92 -16.81 -4.67
C ARG A 10 -25.89 -17.60 -5.45
N VAL A 11 -26.25 -18.10 -6.64
CA VAL A 11 -25.26 -18.76 -7.56
C VAL A 11 -24.13 -17.81 -7.88
N LEU A 12 -24.46 -16.56 -8.22
CA LEU A 12 -23.45 -15.55 -8.56
C LEU A 12 -22.55 -15.22 -7.36
N ALA A 13 -23.10 -15.06 -6.16
CA ALA A 13 -22.33 -14.85 -4.92
C ALA A 13 -21.35 -16.02 -4.67
N LEU A 14 -21.80 -17.25 -4.80
CA LEU A 14 -20.94 -18.42 -4.63
C LEU A 14 -19.80 -18.44 -5.65
N LEU A 15 -20.08 -18.16 -6.92
CA LEU A 15 -19.07 -18.08 -7.98
C LEU A 15 -18.08 -16.92 -7.80
N GLN A 16 -18.46 -15.87 -7.08
CA GLN A 16 -17.57 -14.76 -6.72
C GLN A 16 -16.71 -15.09 -5.51
N ALA A 17 -17.24 -15.81 -4.51
CA ALA A 17 -16.55 -16.17 -3.29
C ALA A 17 -15.44 -17.20 -3.48
N GLN A 18 -15.58 -18.09 -4.45
CA GLN A 18 -14.61 -19.16 -4.72
C GLN A 18 -14.38 -19.32 -6.22
N ARG A 19 -13.10 -19.54 -6.58
CA ARG A 19 -12.65 -19.56 -7.96
C ARG A 19 -13.29 -20.64 -8.83
N GLU A 20 -13.63 -21.79 -8.26
CA GLU A 20 -14.21 -22.93 -8.98
C GLU A 20 -15.16 -23.71 -8.07
N TRP A 21 -16.31 -24.09 -8.61
CA TRP A 21 -17.33 -24.88 -7.95
C TRP A 21 -17.74 -26.08 -8.80
N THR A 22 -17.81 -27.28 -8.20
CA THR A 22 -18.44 -28.42 -8.89
C THR A 22 -19.94 -28.22 -8.99
N GLY A 23 -20.55 -28.79 -10.06
CA GLY A 23 -22.00 -28.72 -10.22
C GLY A 23 -22.75 -29.34 -9.04
N GLN A 24 -22.20 -30.41 -8.42
CA GLN A 24 -22.78 -31.05 -7.23
C GLN A 24 -22.69 -30.16 -6.00
N ALA A 25 -21.51 -29.57 -5.73
CA ALA A 25 -21.33 -28.68 -4.58
C ALA A 25 -22.25 -27.45 -4.63
N LEU A 26 -22.48 -26.88 -5.84
CA LEU A 26 -23.47 -25.82 -6.01
C LEU A 26 -24.89 -26.31 -5.77
N ALA A 27 -25.23 -27.50 -6.25
CA ALA A 27 -26.55 -28.10 -6.06
C ALA A 27 -26.84 -28.31 -4.57
N ASP A 28 -25.90 -28.90 -3.84
CA ASP A 28 -25.99 -29.14 -2.40
C ASP A 28 -26.11 -27.85 -1.60
N ARG A 29 -25.29 -26.83 -1.96
CA ARG A 29 -25.29 -25.54 -1.25
C ARG A 29 -26.57 -24.73 -1.44
N LEU A 30 -27.22 -24.92 -2.59
CA LEU A 30 -28.46 -24.21 -2.97
C LEU A 30 -29.73 -25.02 -2.72
N ASP A 31 -29.59 -26.25 -2.27
CA ASP A 31 -30.69 -27.22 -2.08
C ASP A 31 -31.53 -27.41 -3.37
N VAL A 32 -30.83 -27.66 -4.47
CA VAL A 32 -31.45 -27.87 -5.79
C VAL A 32 -30.75 -29.03 -6.54
N THR A 33 -31.30 -29.43 -7.69
CA THR A 33 -30.67 -30.43 -8.54
C THR A 33 -29.54 -29.80 -9.37
N THR A 34 -28.58 -30.63 -9.79
CA THR A 34 -27.54 -30.21 -10.75
C THR A 34 -28.11 -29.75 -12.10
N ARG A 35 -29.30 -30.26 -12.49
CA ARG A 35 -30.04 -29.76 -13.66
C ARG A 35 -30.48 -28.30 -13.44
N THR A 36 -30.96 -27.99 -12.26
CA THR A 36 -31.35 -26.60 -11.91
C THR A 36 -30.14 -25.67 -11.93
N VAL A 37 -29.02 -26.09 -11.34
CA VAL A 37 -27.76 -25.34 -11.41
C VAL A 37 -27.37 -25.05 -12.87
N ARG A 38 -27.39 -26.05 -13.75
CA ARG A 38 -27.06 -25.86 -15.15
C ARG A 38 -27.97 -24.82 -15.83
N SER A 39 -29.28 -24.86 -15.54
CA SER A 39 -30.23 -23.89 -16.08
C SER A 39 -29.96 -22.50 -15.56
N ASP A 40 -29.59 -22.36 -14.28
CA ASP A 40 -29.25 -21.05 -13.67
C ASP A 40 -27.93 -20.50 -14.23
N ILE A 41 -26.91 -21.33 -14.46
CA ILE A 41 -25.68 -20.93 -15.15
C ILE A 41 -25.99 -20.43 -16.58
N ASP A 42 -26.85 -21.11 -17.33
CA ASP A 42 -27.21 -20.67 -18.67
C ASP A 42 -28.01 -19.35 -18.65
N ARG A 43 -28.78 -19.08 -17.60
CA ARG A 43 -29.43 -17.78 -17.39
C ARG A 43 -28.41 -16.69 -17.07
N LEU A 44 -27.43 -16.96 -16.21
CA LEU A 44 -26.33 -16.01 -15.93
C LEU A 44 -25.55 -15.68 -17.20
N ARG A 45 -25.28 -16.66 -18.06
CA ARG A 45 -24.63 -16.46 -19.36
C ARG A 45 -25.47 -15.54 -20.27
N ARG A 46 -26.78 -15.72 -20.33
CA ARG A 46 -27.70 -14.84 -21.08
C ARG A 46 -27.78 -13.42 -20.51
N LEU A 47 -27.52 -13.25 -19.22
CA LEU A 47 -27.41 -11.94 -18.56
C LEU A 47 -26.03 -11.27 -18.77
N GLY A 48 -25.12 -11.92 -19.53
CA GLY A 48 -23.82 -11.37 -19.88
C GLY A 48 -22.65 -11.82 -18.97
N TYR A 49 -22.93 -12.66 -17.96
CA TYR A 49 -21.87 -13.21 -17.13
C TYR A 49 -21.08 -14.30 -17.87
N ARG A 50 -19.76 -14.20 -17.87
CA ARG A 50 -18.89 -15.23 -18.46
C ARG A 50 -18.65 -16.33 -17.45
N VAL A 51 -19.46 -17.39 -17.54
CA VAL A 51 -19.29 -18.59 -16.70
C VAL A 51 -18.74 -19.70 -17.55
N GLN A 52 -17.49 -20.09 -17.31
CA GLN A 52 -16.89 -21.30 -17.90
C GLN A 52 -17.39 -22.56 -17.22
N SER A 53 -17.49 -23.65 -17.99
CA SER A 53 -17.75 -24.99 -17.47
C SER A 53 -16.63 -25.92 -17.91
N THR A 54 -16.06 -26.65 -16.94
CA THR A 54 -15.12 -27.75 -17.22
C THR A 54 -15.90 -29.05 -17.28
N PRO A 55 -15.86 -29.80 -18.39
CA PRO A 55 -16.57 -31.08 -18.51
C PRO A 55 -15.89 -32.17 -17.65
N GLY A 56 -16.66 -33.19 -17.25
CA GLY A 56 -16.19 -34.39 -16.54
C GLY A 56 -16.80 -34.54 -15.13
N ALA A 57 -16.55 -35.70 -14.50
CA ALA A 57 -17.09 -36.01 -13.17
C ALA A 57 -16.56 -35.07 -12.08
N ALA A 58 -15.36 -34.55 -12.25
CA ALA A 58 -14.76 -33.49 -11.42
C ALA A 58 -14.96 -32.09 -12.02
N GLY A 59 -15.78 -31.97 -13.07
CA GLY A 59 -16.05 -30.72 -13.76
C GLY A 59 -16.77 -29.69 -12.92
N GLY A 60 -16.53 -28.40 -13.22
CA GLY A 60 -17.02 -27.29 -12.41
C GLY A 60 -17.42 -26.06 -13.21
N TYR A 61 -17.82 -25.05 -12.48
CA TYR A 61 -18.16 -23.73 -12.98
C TYR A 61 -17.24 -22.68 -12.38
N ARG A 62 -16.77 -21.77 -13.23
CA ARG A 62 -15.91 -20.66 -12.85
C ARG A 62 -16.39 -19.39 -13.51
N LEU A 63 -16.44 -18.30 -12.72
CA LEU A 63 -16.69 -16.97 -13.25
C LEU A 63 -15.40 -16.41 -13.86
N GLU A 64 -15.46 -15.98 -15.11
CA GLU A 64 -14.33 -15.33 -15.78
C GLU A 64 -14.43 -13.83 -15.71
N ALA A 65 -13.26 -13.16 -15.71
CA ALA A 65 -13.18 -11.73 -15.92
C ALA A 65 -13.67 -11.37 -17.33
N GLY A 66 -14.67 -10.51 -17.42
CA GLY A 66 -15.17 -9.97 -18.68
C GLY A 66 -14.54 -8.61 -18.99
N ASN A 67 -14.97 -7.98 -20.09
CA ASN A 67 -14.59 -6.60 -20.47
C ASN A 67 -15.17 -5.54 -19.51
N ALA A 68 -16.17 -5.88 -18.71
CA ALA A 68 -16.73 -5.07 -17.67
C ALA A 68 -16.76 -5.85 -16.35
N MET A 69 -16.56 -5.18 -15.25
CA MET A 69 -16.70 -5.78 -13.93
C MET A 69 -18.17 -6.13 -13.69
N PRO A 70 -18.50 -7.40 -13.37
CA PRO A 70 -19.87 -7.76 -13.06
C PRO A 70 -20.33 -7.09 -11.76
N PRO A 71 -21.66 -6.96 -11.51
CA PRO A 71 -22.15 -6.50 -10.22
C PRO A 71 -21.54 -7.30 -9.07
N LEU A 72 -20.94 -6.59 -8.11
CA LEU A 72 -20.32 -7.19 -6.94
C LEU A 72 -21.37 -7.32 -5.84
N LEU A 73 -21.56 -8.53 -5.34
CA LEU A 73 -22.43 -8.77 -4.19
C LEU A 73 -21.56 -8.71 -2.94
N LEU A 74 -21.76 -7.68 -2.15
CA LEU A 74 -21.09 -7.46 -0.87
C LEU A 74 -22.04 -7.82 0.27
N ASP A 75 -21.53 -8.46 1.30
CA ASP A 75 -22.23 -8.53 2.57
C ASP A 75 -22.11 -7.20 3.34
N ASP A 76 -22.75 -7.14 4.51
CA ASP A 76 -22.81 -5.91 5.30
C ASP A 76 -21.44 -5.40 5.75
N ASP A 77 -20.58 -6.30 6.19
CA ASP A 77 -19.26 -5.94 6.72
C ASP A 77 -18.30 -5.62 5.58
N GLU A 78 -18.38 -6.34 4.46
CA GLU A 78 -17.63 -6.05 3.23
C GLU A 78 -18.01 -4.68 2.67
N ALA A 79 -19.31 -4.34 2.62
CA ALA A 79 -19.78 -3.04 2.15
C ALA A 79 -19.26 -1.90 3.03
N VAL A 80 -19.26 -2.06 4.35
CA VAL A 80 -18.69 -1.07 5.30
C VAL A 80 -17.18 -0.97 5.12
N ALA A 81 -16.46 -2.09 5.02
CA ALA A 81 -15.02 -2.08 4.83
C ALA A 81 -14.60 -1.36 3.54
N VAL A 82 -15.30 -1.63 2.43
CA VAL A 82 -15.05 -0.94 1.15
C VAL A 82 -15.35 0.56 1.26
N ALA A 83 -16.46 0.95 1.91
CA ALA A 83 -16.82 2.36 2.07
C ALA A 83 -15.78 3.13 2.90
N VAL A 84 -15.32 2.55 4.02
CA VAL A 84 -14.25 3.14 4.86
C VAL A 84 -12.94 3.26 4.08
N SER A 85 -12.59 2.23 3.30
CA SER A 85 -11.37 2.22 2.49
C SER A 85 -11.41 3.27 1.37
N LEU A 86 -12.54 3.43 0.67
CA LEU A 86 -12.72 4.47 -0.36
C LEU A 86 -12.61 5.87 0.24
N ARG A 87 -13.15 6.10 1.43
CA ARG A 87 -13.02 7.37 2.15
C ARG A 87 -11.58 7.66 2.55
N ALA A 88 -10.86 6.64 3.04
CA ALA A 88 -9.43 6.77 3.36
C ALA A 88 -8.60 7.06 2.11
N ALA A 89 -8.93 6.45 0.97
CA ALA A 89 -8.28 6.69 -0.31
C ALA A 89 -8.48 8.14 -0.79
N ALA A 90 -9.69 8.72 -0.60
CA ALA A 90 -9.98 10.10 -0.97
C ALA A 90 -9.15 11.14 -0.19
N SER A 91 -8.59 10.79 0.97
CA SER A 91 -7.68 11.64 1.77
C SER A 91 -6.26 11.07 1.85
N GLY A 92 -5.93 10.13 0.97
CA GLY A 92 -4.69 9.36 0.99
C GLY A 92 -3.48 10.04 0.36
N SER A 93 -2.42 9.25 0.15
CA SER A 93 -1.13 9.67 -0.42
C SER A 93 -1.03 9.50 -1.94
N VAL A 94 -2.15 9.16 -2.62
CA VAL A 94 -2.20 8.96 -4.08
C VAL A 94 -3.13 9.99 -4.68
N ALA A 95 -2.60 10.86 -5.56
CA ALA A 95 -3.40 11.82 -6.33
C ALA A 95 -4.06 11.16 -7.55
N GLY A 96 -5.14 11.76 -8.02
CA GLY A 96 -5.85 11.33 -9.22
C GLY A 96 -6.91 10.25 -8.97
N ILE A 97 -6.97 9.69 -7.76
CA ILE A 97 -8.02 8.71 -7.39
C ILE A 97 -9.11 9.29 -6.48
N GLU A 98 -8.91 10.49 -5.93
CA GLU A 98 -9.79 11.10 -4.92
C GLU A 98 -11.23 11.21 -5.41
N GLU A 99 -11.40 11.84 -6.57
CA GLU A 99 -12.72 12.04 -7.18
C GLU A 99 -13.36 10.70 -7.57
N THR A 100 -12.56 9.76 -8.08
CA THR A 100 -13.04 8.43 -8.43
C THR A 100 -13.44 7.63 -7.20
N ALA A 101 -12.68 7.72 -6.11
CA ALA A 101 -13.00 7.09 -4.83
C ALA A 101 -14.32 7.67 -4.25
N LEU A 102 -14.50 9.00 -4.30
CA LEU A 102 -15.74 9.66 -3.86
C LEU A 102 -16.94 9.27 -4.72
N ARG A 103 -16.78 9.19 -6.04
CA ARG A 103 -17.86 8.71 -6.93
C ARG A 103 -18.22 7.25 -6.67
N ALA A 104 -17.23 6.38 -6.43
CA ALA A 104 -17.46 4.98 -6.08
C ALA A 104 -18.16 4.86 -4.73
N LEU A 105 -17.72 5.63 -3.74
CA LEU A 105 -18.36 5.70 -2.43
C LEU A 105 -19.83 6.14 -2.52
N ALA A 106 -20.12 7.20 -3.28
CA ALA A 106 -21.50 7.67 -3.47
C ALA A 106 -22.40 6.61 -4.10
N LYS A 107 -21.93 5.87 -5.11
CA LYS A 107 -22.66 4.73 -5.69
C LYS A 107 -22.94 3.64 -4.67
N LEU A 108 -21.93 3.29 -3.85
CA LEU A 108 -22.06 2.28 -2.82
C LEU A 108 -23.08 2.72 -1.75
N GLU A 109 -22.99 3.95 -1.24
CA GLU A 109 -23.93 4.51 -0.25
C GLU A 109 -25.38 4.54 -0.76
N GLN A 110 -25.59 4.83 -2.06
CA GLN A 110 -26.93 4.81 -2.68
C GLN A 110 -27.56 3.41 -2.68
N THR A 111 -26.76 2.36 -2.80
CA THR A 111 -27.25 0.97 -2.85
C THR A 111 -27.33 0.32 -1.46
N MET A 112 -26.74 0.92 -0.43
CA MET A 112 -26.76 0.39 0.93
C MET A 112 -28.16 0.42 1.54
N PRO A 113 -28.56 -0.64 2.31
CA PRO A 113 -29.73 -0.60 3.19
C PRO A 113 -29.64 0.54 4.21
N SER A 114 -30.78 1.03 4.68
CA SER A 114 -30.85 2.18 5.62
C SER A 114 -30.05 1.95 6.91
N ARG A 115 -30.02 0.70 7.44
CA ARG A 115 -29.24 0.35 8.64
C ARG A 115 -27.73 0.51 8.43
N LEU A 116 -27.21 0.20 7.24
CA LEU A 116 -25.80 0.36 6.92
C LEU A 116 -25.45 1.83 6.68
N ARG A 117 -26.32 2.57 6.02
CA ARG A 117 -26.16 4.03 5.86
C ARG A 117 -26.06 4.71 7.23
N HIS A 118 -26.94 4.35 8.17
CA HIS A 118 -26.86 4.89 9.52
C HIS A 118 -25.55 4.55 10.22
N ARG A 119 -25.02 3.31 10.07
CA ARG A 119 -23.71 2.91 10.60
C ARG A 119 -22.58 3.76 9.99
N MET A 120 -22.64 4.05 8.68
CA MET A 120 -21.68 4.93 8.00
C MET A 120 -21.78 6.38 8.47
N ASP A 121 -23.00 6.89 8.68
CA ASP A 121 -23.22 8.25 9.19
C ASP A 121 -22.67 8.42 10.62
N MET A 122 -22.85 7.43 11.48
CA MET A 122 -22.25 7.42 12.82
C MET A 122 -20.71 7.44 12.75
N LEU A 123 -20.10 6.60 11.89
CA LEU A 123 -18.65 6.60 11.70
C LEU A 123 -18.16 7.95 11.16
N ARG A 124 -18.91 8.55 10.23
CA ARG A 124 -18.61 9.86 9.66
C ARG A 124 -18.65 10.96 10.72
N ALA A 125 -19.67 10.96 11.57
CA ALA A 125 -19.84 11.96 12.62
C ALA A 125 -18.77 11.83 13.72
N ALA A 126 -18.36 10.59 14.03
CA ALA A 126 -17.36 10.30 15.05
C ALA A 126 -15.89 10.41 14.56
N THR A 127 -15.67 10.53 13.25
CA THR A 127 -14.32 10.53 12.67
C THR A 127 -13.97 11.88 12.11
N VAL A 128 -12.97 12.54 12.70
CA VAL A 128 -12.34 13.73 12.12
C VAL A 128 -11.03 13.30 11.48
N SER A 129 -10.93 13.47 10.16
CA SER A 129 -9.66 13.22 9.48
C SER A 129 -8.69 14.35 9.79
N ALA A 130 -7.64 14.07 10.56
CA ALA A 130 -6.52 14.98 10.65
C ALA A 130 -5.77 14.90 9.30
N ALA A 131 -6.06 15.82 8.40
CA ALA A 131 -5.34 15.96 7.15
C ALA A 131 -3.87 16.29 7.46
N ARG A 132 -3.02 15.28 7.56
CA ARG A 132 -1.58 15.49 7.59
C ARG A 132 -1.13 15.72 6.16
N SER A 133 -0.62 16.92 5.88
CA SER A 133 0.06 17.23 4.63
C SER A 133 1.28 16.31 4.47
N GLY A 134 1.20 15.41 3.52
CA GLY A 134 2.31 14.52 3.13
C GLY A 134 2.52 14.61 1.62
N PRO A 135 3.65 14.13 1.11
CA PRO A 135 3.88 14.05 -0.32
C PRO A 135 2.85 13.10 -0.95
N VAL A 136 2.27 13.54 -2.05
CA VAL A 136 1.27 12.80 -2.82
C VAL A 136 1.94 12.30 -4.09
N VAL A 137 1.68 11.06 -4.48
CA VAL A 137 2.14 10.47 -5.74
C VAL A 137 0.97 10.34 -6.70
N ASP A 138 1.20 10.64 -7.96
CA ASP A 138 0.21 10.47 -9.01
C ASP A 138 -0.08 8.98 -9.27
N ALA A 139 -1.34 8.60 -9.41
CA ALA A 139 -1.75 7.24 -9.70
C ALA A 139 -1.14 6.72 -11.01
N ASP A 140 -0.99 7.57 -12.03
CA ASP A 140 -0.39 7.21 -13.30
C ASP A 140 1.10 6.88 -13.16
N VAL A 141 1.81 7.53 -12.25
CA VAL A 141 3.21 7.20 -11.92
C VAL A 141 3.30 5.81 -11.31
N LEU A 142 2.43 5.48 -10.34
CA LEU A 142 2.41 4.15 -9.74
C LEU A 142 2.07 3.07 -10.77
N THR A 143 1.10 3.34 -11.64
CA THR A 143 0.70 2.44 -12.72
C THR A 143 1.85 2.20 -13.69
N ALA A 144 2.53 3.25 -14.16
CA ALA A 144 3.67 3.14 -15.06
C ALA A 144 4.82 2.32 -14.45
N ILE A 145 5.11 2.52 -13.15
CA ILE A 145 6.12 1.74 -12.43
C ILE A 145 5.69 0.27 -12.33
N ALA A 146 4.42 0.01 -11.97
CA ALA A 146 3.90 -1.35 -11.82
C ALA A 146 3.90 -2.11 -13.16
N GLU A 147 3.51 -1.46 -14.25
CA GLU A 147 3.55 -2.03 -15.60
C GLU A 147 4.97 -2.38 -16.03
N ALA A 148 5.93 -1.46 -15.83
CA ALA A 148 7.32 -1.69 -16.17
C ALA A 148 7.90 -2.87 -15.36
N ALA A 149 7.57 -2.97 -14.07
CA ALA A 149 7.97 -4.10 -13.22
C ALA A 149 7.36 -5.42 -13.69
N TYR A 150 6.06 -5.42 -14.01
CA TYR A 150 5.35 -6.62 -14.47
C TYR A 150 5.85 -7.13 -15.82
N ARG A 151 6.16 -6.20 -16.75
CA ARG A 151 6.68 -6.53 -18.09
C ARG A 151 8.18 -6.77 -18.11
N HIS A 152 8.88 -6.58 -16.99
CA HIS A 152 10.34 -6.61 -16.88
C HIS A 152 11.00 -5.65 -17.90
N GLU A 153 10.47 -4.44 -18.01
CA GLU A 153 10.98 -3.37 -18.88
C GLU A 153 11.67 -2.30 -18.02
N GLN A 154 12.84 -1.83 -18.49
CA GLN A 154 13.55 -0.77 -17.79
C GLN A 154 12.71 0.49 -17.75
N LEU A 155 12.59 1.08 -16.57
CA LEU A 155 11.96 2.38 -16.35
C LEU A 155 12.99 3.49 -16.59
N ARG A 156 12.68 4.42 -17.50
CA ARG A 156 13.40 5.66 -17.70
C ARG A 156 12.64 6.78 -17.03
N PHE A 157 13.31 7.61 -16.23
CA PHE A 157 12.62 8.68 -15.52
C PHE A 157 13.55 9.84 -15.20
N ASP A 158 12.96 11.03 -15.05
CA ASP A 158 13.60 12.15 -14.41
C ASP A 158 13.34 12.04 -12.91
N TYR A 159 14.38 12.18 -12.12
CA TYR A 159 14.33 12.07 -10.67
C TYR A 159 14.78 13.38 -10.03
N ARG A 160 13.90 13.94 -9.20
CA ARG A 160 14.22 15.10 -8.39
C ARG A 160 14.78 14.63 -7.06
N ASP A 161 16.05 14.88 -6.83
CA ASP A 161 16.67 14.53 -5.58
C ASP A 161 16.19 15.45 -4.42
N ARG A 162 16.73 15.25 -3.27
CA ARG A 162 16.39 15.94 -2.04
C ARG A 162 16.85 17.40 -2.02
N SER A 163 17.96 17.71 -2.68
CA SER A 163 18.52 19.05 -2.84
C SER A 163 17.80 19.86 -3.92
N GLY A 164 16.86 19.23 -4.65
CA GLY A 164 16.17 19.82 -5.78
C GLY A 164 16.88 19.60 -7.11
N GLY A 165 18.01 18.89 -7.11
CA GLY A 165 18.75 18.52 -8.32
C GLY A 165 17.95 17.55 -9.17
N GLU A 166 17.88 17.80 -10.48
CA GLU A 166 17.23 16.90 -11.42
C GLU A 166 18.28 16.01 -12.10
N SER A 167 17.97 14.74 -12.22
CA SER A 167 18.84 13.76 -12.85
C SER A 167 18.03 12.73 -13.63
N ARG A 168 18.55 12.31 -14.78
CA ARG A 168 17.97 11.22 -15.57
C ARG A 168 18.45 9.90 -15.01
N ARG A 169 17.53 8.94 -14.90
CA ARG A 169 17.78 7.60 -14.35
C ARG A 169 17.23 6.53 -15.26
N ARG A 170 17.93 5.39 -15.25
CA ARG A 170 17.49 4.13 -15.86
C ARG A 170 17.53 3.06 -14.79
N ALA A 171 16.41 2.45 -14.51
CA ALA A 171 16.33 1.43 -13.48
C ALA A 171 15.50 0.23 -13.92
N GLU A 172 15.81 -0.92 -13.39
CA GLU A 172 15.06 -2.17 -13.53
C GLU A 172 14.13 -2.25 -12.32
N PRO A 173 12.83 -1.93 -12.46
CA PRO A 173 11.91 -1.87 -11.33
C PRO A 173 11.64 -3.26 -10.77
N HIS A 174 11.65 -3.38 -9.43
CA HIS A 174 11.43 -4.66 -8.76
C HIS A 174 10.13 -4.67 -7.94
N ARG A 175 9.99 -3.74 -6.98
CA ARG A 175 8.82 -3.66 -6.10
C ARG A 175 8.49 -2.22 -5.74
N LEU A 176 7.18 -1.95 -5.63
CA LEU A 176 6.66 -0.78 -4.94
C LEU A 176 6.42 -1.15 -3.47
N VAL A 177 6.92 -0.33 -2.56
CA VAL A 177 6.75 -0.49 -1.12
C VAL A 177 6.05 0.75 -0.58
N TYR A 178 4.93 0.53 0.14
CA TYR A 178 4.21 1.60 0.82
C TYR A 178 4.52 1.53 2.31
N THR A 179 5.13 2.59 2.84
CA THR A 179 5.43 2.71 4.26
C THR A 179 5.42 4.18 4.67
N GLU A 180 5.04 4.48 5.91
CA GLU A 180 4.99 5.84 6.47
C GLU A 180 4.26 6.85 5.55
N ARG A 181 3.14 6.41 4.94
CA ARG A 181 2.32 7.20 4.00
C ARG A 181 3.05 7.63 2.73
N ARG A 182 4.12 6.94 2.35
CA ARG A 182 4.91 7.21 1.14
C ARG A 182 5.10 5.94 0.32
N TRP A 183 5.21 6.14 -0.97
CA TRP A 183 5.51 5.09 -1.93
C TRP A 183 6.97 5.13 -2.31
N TYR A 184 7.61 3.98 -2.31
CA TYR A 184 8.99 3.78 -2.68
C TYR A 184 9.11 2.72 -3.76
N LEU A 185 9.97 2.97 -4.74
CA LEU A 185 10.37 1.98 -5.72
C LEU A 185 11.72 1.39 -5.32
N LEU A 186 11.77 0.10 -5.08
CA LEU A 186 13.02 -0.66 -5.08
C LEU A 186 13.33 -1.07 -6.51
N ALA A 187 14.51 -0.71 -7.00
CA ALA A 187 14.95 -1.00 -8.35
C ALA A 187 16.47 -1.17 -8.42
N TRP A 188 16.94 -1.90 -9.42
CA TRP A 188 18.35 -1.92 -9.79
C TRP A 188 18.67 -0.69 -10.66
N ASP A 189 19.50 0.21 -10.17
CA ASP A 189 20.00 1.37 -10.93
C ASP A 189 21.02 0.89 -11.96
N VAL A 190 20.71 0.99 -13.25
CA VAL A 190 21.54 0.47 -14.33
C VAL A 190 22.85 1.22 -14.45
N ASP A 191 22.82 2.55 -14.21
CA ASP A 191 23.99 3.42 -14.37
C ASP A 191 24.98 3.27 -13.21
N ARG A 192 24.48 2.85 -12.03
CA ARG A 192 25.29 2.66 -10.81
C ARG A 192 25.61 1.22 -10.50
N ALA A 193 24.99 0.27 -11.22
CA ALA A 193 25.09 -1.17 -11.00
C ALA A 193 24.83 -1.56 -9.53
N ASP A 194 23.76 -1.00 -8.93
CA ASP A 194 23.46 -1.17 -7.52
C ASP A 194 21.93 -1.10 -7.25
N TRP A 195 21.48 -1.75 -6.17
CA TRP A 195 20.10 -1.64 -5.69
C TRP A 195 19.85 -0.27 -5.08
N ARG A 196 18.77 0.38 -5.50
CA ARG A 196 18.41 1.71 -5.05
C ARG A 196 16.93 1.80 -4.70
N THR A 197 16.65 2.61 -3.68
CA THR A 197 15.31 3.00 -3.28
C THR A 197 15.03 4.42 -3.77
N TYR A 198 13.95 4.58 -4.55
CA TYR A 198 13.52 5.87 -5.07
C TYR A 198 12.15 6.22 -4.49
N ARG A 199 11.94 7.46 -4.08
CA ARG A 199 10.62 7.97 -3.72
C ARG A 199 9.77 8.13 -4.98
N ALA A 200 8.58 7.50 -5.00
CA ALA A 200 7.73 7.51 -6.18
C ALA A 200 7.19 8.92 -6.51
N ASP A 201 6.93 9.77 -5.49
CA ASP A 201 6.50 11.16 -5.66
C ASP A 201 7.55 12.08 -6.31
N ARG A 202 8.79 11.59 -6.45
CA ARG A 202 9.90 12.30 -7.10
C ARG A 202 10.26 11.74 -8.48
N ILE A 203 9.53 10.73 -8.92
CA ILE A 203 9.71 10.07 -10.21
C ILE A 203 8.80 10.73 -11.25
N ARG A 204 9.35 11.08 -12.40
CA ARG A 204 8.62 11.46 -13.61
C ARG A 204 8.95 10.46 -14.72
N PRO A 205 8.08 9.46 -14.97
CA PRO A 205 8.31 8.45 -15.98
C PRO A 205 8.46 9.08 -17.37
N ARG A 206 9.35 8.53 -18.18
CA ARG A 206 9.58 8.95 -19.56
C ARG A 206 9.14 7.84 -20.52
N VAL A 207 8.45 8.26 -21.58
CA VAL A 207 8.03 7.38 -22.66
C VAL A 207 8.91 7.65 -23.90
N PRO A 208 9.31 6.62 -24.63
CA PRO A 208 9.13 5.20 -24.38
C PRO A 208 10.01 4.68 -23.23
N GLY A 209 9.60 3.56 -22.61
CA GLY A 209 10.40 2.81 -21.64
C GLY A 209 11.73 2.31 -22.22
N GLY A 210 12.49 1.58 -21.42
CA GLY A 210 13.74 0.97 -21.84
C GLY A 210 13.55 -0.48 -22.34
N PRO A 211 14.64 -1.17 -22.65
CA PRO A 211 14.62 -2.57 -23.08
C PRO A 211 14.15 -3.50 -21.94
N ARG A 212 13.77 -4.71 -22.31
CA ARG A 212 13.47 -5.77 -21.33
C ARG A 212 14.74 -6.22 -20.63
N PHE A 213 14.59 -6.62 -19.37
CA PHE A 213 15.68 -7.12 -18.54
C PHE A 213 15.34 -8.47 -17.91
N THR A 214 16.36 -9.21 -17.51
CA THR A 214 16.22 -10.40 -16.67
C THR A 214 16.18 -9.96 -15.20
N PRO A 215 15.12 -10.29 -14.44
CA PRO A 215 15.02 -9.88 -13.05
C PRO A 215 16.20 -10.35 -12.21
N LYS A 216 16.76 -9.44 -11.43
CA LYS A 216 17.78 -9.74 -10.43
C LYS A 216 17.14 -9.97 -9.07
N THR A 217 17.72 -10.86 -8.28
CA THR A 217 17.27 -11.07 -6.89
C THR A 217 17.90 -10.01 -6.00
N PRO A 218 17.11 -9.24 -5.24
CA PRO A 218 17.67 -8.30 -4.27
C PRO A 218 18.39 -9.07 -3.14
N PRO A 219 19.39 -8.45 -2.48
CA PRO A 219 20.20 -9.11 -1.45
C PRO A 219 19.39 -9.45 -0.19
N GLU A 220 18.20 -8.91 -0.05
CA GLU A 220 17.30 -9.11 1.08
C GLU A 220 15.85 -8.85 0.66
N ASP A 221 14.89 -9.08 1.57
CA ASP A 221 13.50 -8.72 1.34
C ASP A 221 13.33 -7.25 0.97
N ALA A 222 12.43 -6.98 0.03
CA ALA A 222 12.23 -5.63 -0.53
C ALA A 222 11.81 -4.61 0.55
N VAL A 223 10.99 -5.03 1.52
CA VAL A 223 10.57 -4.16 2.61
C VAL A 223 11.74 -3.84 3.52
N ALA A 224 12.53 -4.87 3.92
CA ALA A 224 13.71 -4.70 4.76
C ALA A 224 14.75 -3.78 4.08
N HIS A 225 14.97 -3.95 2.77
CA HIS A 225 15.88 -3.09 2.00
C HIS A 225 15.43 -1.64 1.97
N VAL A 226 14.15 -1.41 1.69
CA VAL A 226 13.58 -0.06 1.66
C VAL A 226 13.65 0.58 3.05
N LEU A 227 13.24 -0.13 4.11
CA LEU A 227 13.28 0.39 5.48
C LEU A 227 14.70 0.72 5.94
N ARG A 228 15.69 -0.13 5.61
CA ARG A 228 17.10 0.14 5.88
C ARG A 228 17.60 1.37 5.11
N GLY A 229 17.26 1.46 3.82
CA GLY A 229 17.60 2.62 2.99
C GLY A 229 16.96 3.92 3.45
N LEU A 230 15.75 3.87 4.02
CA LEU A 230 15.06 5.02 4.58
C LEU A 230 15.80 5.61 5.78
N GLY A 231 16.32 4.76 6.67
CA GLY A 231 17.13 5.20 7.80
C GLY A 231 18.44 5.88 7.41
N LEU A 232 18.95 5.63 6.19
CA LEU A 232 20.29 6.08 5.80
C LEU A 232 20.31 7.17 4.72
N THR A 233 19.31 7.26 3.83
CA THR A 233 19.45 8.14 2.64
C THR A 233 18.20 8.92 2.24
N ALA A 234 17.03 8.59 2.74
CA ALA A 234 15.76 9.15 2.24
C ALA A 234 15.34 10.49 2.88
N TRP A 235 15.95 10.88 4.01
CA TRP A 235 15.52 12.02 4.81
C TRP A 235 16.31 13.30 4.54
N ARG A 236 15.68 14.46 4.70
CA ARG A 236 16.34 15.78 4.56
C ARG A 236 17.42 15.99 5.61
N HIS A 237 17.19 15.51 6.81
CA HIS A 237 18.12 15.58 7.92
C HIS A 237 18.47 14.16 8.34
N GLN A 238 19.73 13.78 8.18
CA GLN A 238 20.27 12.51 8.68
C GLN A 238 20.91 12.76 10.04
N ALA A 239 20.77 11.79 10.95
CA ALA A 239 21.40 11.86 12.24
C ALA A 239 22.09 10.53 12.61
N VAL A 240 23.18 10.67 13.33
CA VAL A 240 23.81 9.60 14.06
C VAL A 240 23.69 9.92 15.55
N VAL A 241 22.96 9.07 16.24
CA VAL A 241 22.68 9.21 17.68
C VAL A 241 23.25 8.01 18.40
N ARG A 242 24.13 8.27 19.35
CA ARG A 242 24.63 7.24 20.27
C ARG A 242 23.64 7.11 21.41
N LEU A 243 23.06 5.93 21.57
CA LEU A 243 22.16 5.58 22.65
C LEU A 243 22.98 4.87 23.73
N HIS A 244 22.81 5.29 24.99
CA HIS A 244 23.56 4.75 26.14
C HIS A 244 22.79 3.58 26.76
N VAL A 245 22.38 2.64 25.92
CA VAL A 245 21.72 1.37 26.26
C VAL A 245 22.17 0.29 25.29
N PRO A 246 22.09 -1.02 25.68
CA PRO A 246 22.36 -2.12 24.77
C PRO A 246 21.46 -2.08 23.53
N ALA A 247 21.97 -2.57 22.41
CA ALA A 247 21.24 -2.58 21.14
C ALA A 247 19.90 -3.34 21.22
N ALA A 248 19.82 -4.40 22.02
CA ALA A 248 18.59 -5.15 22.25
C ALA A 248 17.49 -4.27 22.91
N VAL A 249 17.85 -3.49 23.92
CA VAL A 249 16.95 -2.59 24.62
C VAL A 249 16.47 -1.45 23.69
N ALA A 250 17.40 -0.90 22.91
CA ALA A 250 17.05 0.12 21.94
C ALA A 250 16.11 -0.42 20.84
N ALA A 251 16.34 -1.66 20.37
CA ALA A 251 15.52 -2.29 19.33
C ALA A 251 14.05 -2.48 19.76
N GLU A 252 13.78 -2.75 21.03
CA GLU A 252 12.41 -2.89 21.56
C GLU A 252 11.63 -1.55 21.56
N ARG A 253 12.36 -0.44 21.69
CA ARG A 253 11.76 0.92 21.77
C ARG A 253 11.68 1.63 20.41
N LEU A 254 12.48 1.20 19.45
CA LEU A 254 12.53 1.78 18.12
C LEU A 254 11.43 1.18 17.23
N PRO A 255 10.61 2.02 16.56
CA PRO A 255 9.68 1.53 15.56
C PRO A 255 10.43 0.79 14.44
N PRO A 256 9.86 -0.31 13.91
CA PRO A 256 10.42 -0.98 12.74
C PRO A 256 10.66 0.02 11.59
N GLY A 257 11.87 0.04 11.04
CA GLY A 257 12.22 0.93 9.92
C GLY A 257 12.61 2.35 10.31
N SER A 258 12.71 2.69 11.60
CA SER A 258 13.11 4.04 12.05
C SER A 258 14.60 4.37 11.79
N GLY A 259 15.37 3.42 11.27
CA GLY A 259 16.79 3.60 10.97
C GLY A 259 17.59 2.32 11.14
N LEU A 260 18.91 2.48 11.08
CA LEU A 260 19.86 1.39 11.30
C LEU A 260 20.43 1.46 12.71
N LEU A 261 20.28 0.39 13.46
CA LEU A 261 20.85 0.24 14.79
C LEU A 261 22.10 -0.64 14.73
N GLU A 262 23.23 -0.10 15.14
CA GLU A 262 24.54 -0.79 15.14
C GLU A 262 25.00 -0.90 16.60
N PRO A 263 25.33 -2.11 17.11
CA PRO A 263 25.94 -2.25 18.42
C PRO A 263 27.26 -1.47 18.50
N ASP A 264 27.53 -0.81 19.63
CA ASP A 264 28.76 -0.09 19.90
C ASP A 264 29.28 -0.44 21.31
N GLY A 265 29.64 -1.72 21.48
CA GLY A 265 29.97 -2.34 22.76
C GLY A 265 28.74 -2.94 23.47
N GLU A 266 28.92 -3.33 24.73
CA GLU A 266 27.87 -4.02 25.50
C GLU A 266 26.74 -3.09 25.97
N ASN A 267 27.06 -1.82 26.28
CA ASN A 267 26.13 -0.89 26.92
C ASN A 267 25.75 0.30 26.04
N HIS A 268 26.14 0.31 24.77
CA HIS A 268 25.88 1.42 23.84
C HIS A 268 25.54 0.85 22.46
N CYS A 269 24.79 1.66 21.71
CA CYS A 269 24.56 1.42 20.29
C CYS A 269 24.48 2.73 19.51
N ARG A 270 24.76 2.70 18.23
CA ARG A 270 24.58 3.80 17.31
C ARG A 270 23.31 3.61 16.51
N TRP A 271 22.46 4.60 16.56
CA TRP A 271 21.25 4.66 15.77
C TRP A 271 21.43 5.67 14.64
N ARG A 272 21.47 5.18 13.42
CA ARG A 272 21.51 6.02 12.22
C ARG A 272 20.09 6.17 11.70
N THR A 273 19.58 7.40 11.71
CA THR A 273 18.18 7.71 11.39
C THR A 273 18.07 9.01 10.60
N GLY A 274 16.87 9.40 10.26
CA GLY A 274 16.61 10.66 9.58
C GLY A 274 15.15 11.09 9.63
N SER A 275 14.91 12.35 9.27
CA SER A 275 13.59 12.93 9.07
C SER A 275 13.66 14.11 8.09
N ASP A 276 12.52 14.49 7.51
CA ASP A 276 12.44 15.72 6.70
C ASP A 276 12.40 16.99 7.58
N SER A 277 12.28 16.84 8.92
CA SER A 277 12.23 17.90 9.90
C SER A 277 13.13 17.59 11.10
N LEU A 278 13.94 18.57 11.52
CA LEU A 278 14.72 18.46 12.78
C LEU A 278 13.80 18.37 14.00
N HIS A 279 12.60 18.97 13.94
CA HIS A 279 11.61 18.91 15.00
C HIS A 279 11.07 17.48 15.19
N ASP A 280 10.70 16.83 14.09
CA ASP A 280 10.23 15.43 14.13
C ASP A 280 11.34 14.49 14.62
N LEU A 281 12.59 14.74 14.19
CA LEU A 281 13.74 13.96 14.61
C LEU A 281 13.97 14.09 16.13
N ALA A 282 13.88 15.30 16.66
CA ALA A 282 13.98 15.56 18.09
C ALA A 282 12.84 14.87 18.86
N GLY A 283 11.61 14.90 18.33
CA GLY A 283 10.47 14.20 18.89
C GLY A 283 10.67 12.67 18.95
N TYR A 284 11.17 12.07 17.87
CA TYR A 284 11.47 10.62 17.83
C TYR A 284 12.55 10.23 18.84
N ILE A 285 13.62 11.02 18.94
CA ILE A 285 14.70 10.76 19.90
C ILE A 285 14.18 10.87 21.33
N SER A 286 13.40 11.93 21.63
CA SER A 286 12.83 12.13 22.96
C SER A 286 11.84 11.03 23.36
N ALA A 287 11.08 10.49 22.40
CA ALA A 287 10.12 9.41 22.65
C ALA A 287 10.77 8.06 23.01
N LEU A 288 12.07 7.89 22.75
CA LEU A 288 12.79 6.66 23.13
C LEU A 288 12.99 6.54 24.63
N ASP A 289 12.96 7.67 25.36
CA ASP A 289 13.15 7.71 26.82
C ASP A 289 14.41 6.95 27.29
N VAL A 290 15.52 7.19 26.60
CA VAL A 290 16.86 6.64 26.93
C VAL A 290 17.91 7.74 26.88
N PRO A 291 18.98 7.67 27.69
CA PRO A 291 20.09 8.59 27.57
C PRO A 291 20.75 8.50 26.19
N PHE A 292 21.05 9.64 25.58
CA PHE A 292 21.61 9.70 24.24
C PHE A 292 22.62 10.83 24.05
N THR A 293 23.43 10.70 23.00
CA THR A 293 24.31 11.76 22.50
C THR A 293 24.16 11.84 20.98
N VAL A 294 23.89 13.05 20.47
CA VAL A 294 23.85 13.28 19.01
C VAL A 294 25.29 13.43 18.51
N GLU A 295 25.78 12.47 17.72
CA GLU A 295 27.09 12.54 17.08
C GLU A 295 27.06 13.49 15.87
N SER A 296 25.99 13.43 15.08
CA SER A 296 25.74 14.34 13.93
C SER A 296 24.25 14.41 13.60
N PRO A 297 23.76 15.49 12.97
CA PRO A 297 24.44 16.74 12.63
C PRO A 297 24.43 17.73 13.78
N GLU A 298 25.28 18.74 13.73
CA GLU A 298 25.31 19.82 14.73
C GLU A 298 24.00 20.59 14.81
N ALA A 299 23.36 20.83 13.67
CA ALA A 299 22.05 21.50 13.61
C ALA A 299 20.97 20.82 14.47
N LEU A 300 21.02 19.49 14.65
CA LEU A 300 20.11 18.76 15.54
C LEU A 300 20.44 19.00 17.01
N ARG A 301 21.73 19.06 17.38
CA ARG A 301 22.15 19.41 18.75
C ARG A 301 21.65 20.80 19.13
N ASP A 302 21.80 21.77 18.23
CA ASP A 302 21.34 23.14 18.47
C ASP A 302 19.82 23.21 18.53
N HIS A 303 19.12 22.41 17.72
CA HIS A 303 17.66 22.34 17.79
C HIS A 303 17.18 21.75 19.13
N LEU A 304 17.81 20.70 19.63
CA LEU A 304 17.52 20.09 20.93
C LEU A 304 17.79 21.03 22.08
N ARG A 305 18.88 21.82 22.03
CA ARG A 305 19.18 22.89 23.05
C ARG A 305 18.06 23.91 23.07
N ARG A 306 17.65 24.42 21.91
CA ARG A 306 16.53 25.39 21.84
C ARG A 306 15.20 24.81 22.34
N LEU A 307 14.96 23.53 22.18
CA LEU A 307 13.79 22.87 22.76
C LEU A 307 13.90 22.77 24.27
N ALA A 308 15.06 22.37 24.79
CA ALA A 308 15.30 22.33 26.23
C ALA A 308 15.11 23.69 26.89
N ASP A 309 15.64 24.76 26.29
CA ASP A 309 15.46 26.15 26.79
C ASP A 309 13.97 26.53 26.86
N ARG A 310 13.16 26.12 25.86
CA ARG A 310 11.71 26.37 25.87
C ARG A 310 10.99 25.59 26.97
N TYR A 311 11.37 24.35 27.21
CA TYR A 311 10.77 23.53 28.27
C TYR A 311 11.16 24.02 29.67
N LEU A 312 12.38 24.53 29.84
CA LEU A 312 12.83 25.12 31.10
C LEU A 312 12.17 26.46 31.38
N ALA A 313 11.68 27.14 30.35
CA ALA A 313 10.99 28.43 30.45
C ALA A 313 9.46 28.33 30.63
N ALA A 314 8.90 27.13 30.53
CA ALA A 314 7.45 26.85 30.63
C ALA A 314 7.07 26.49 32.07
#